data_85b948f66eeb71126c5c5d4f8db201d2
#
_entry.id   85b948f66eeb71126c5c5d4f8db201d2
#
_cell.length_a   1.000
_cell.length_b   1.000
_cell.length_c   1.000
_cell.angle_alpha   90.00
_cell.angle_beta   90.00
_cell.angle_gamma   90.00
#
_symmetry.space_group_name_H-M   'P 1'
#
loop_
_entity.id
_entity.type
_entity.pdbx_description
1 polymer ?
#
loop_
_entity_poly.entity_id
_entity_poly.type
_entity_poly.pdbx_seq_one_letter_code
_entity_poly.pdbx_strand_id
1 'polypeptide(L)'
;SHVMAQGAFAWAIYDARIHGVALAEEEYAEMSAMGAVKWADTPGSLAEVVGLNPAGLEEAIEDYNAATKGDRKDSFGRTAFAMAPLQAPFAAVKVKPGLFHTQGGLLVDNRARVRKVSGGVVDNLFAGGGAAAGISGCDGALGYASGNGLITALVLGRKAGMVAIEEIRAEA
;
A
#
# COMPACT_ATOMS: atom_id res chain seq x y z
N SER A 1 3.69 -0.94 12.97
CA SER A 1 4.65 -0.38 12.06
C SER A 1 5.15 1.01 12.51
N HIS A 2 6.15 1.58 11.83
CA HIS A 2 6.86 2.80 12.21
C HIS A 2 5.94 4.02 12.43
N VAL A 3 4.97 4.25 11.54
CA VAL A 3 4.05 5.39 11.68
C VAL A 3 3.17 5.27 12.94
N MET A 4 2.70 4.08 13.28
CA MET A 4 1.94 3.87 14.52
C MET A 4 2.78 4.11 15.77
N ALA A 5 4.05 3.71 15.76
CA ALA A 5 4.98 3.92 16.87
C ALA A 5 5.35 5.40 17.09
N GLN A 6 5.20 6.25 16.07
CA GLN A 6 5.56 7.67 16.10
C GLN A 6 4.37 8.62 16.35
N GLY A 7 3.26 8.14 16.90
CA GLY A 7 2.09 8.97 17.19
C GLY A 7 0.95 8.83 16.18
N ALA A 8 0.95 7.74 15.41
CA ALA A 8 -0.11 7.34 14.49
C ALA A 8 -0.35 8.28 13.31
N PHE A 9 0.58 9.15 12.96
CA PHE A 9 0.56 9.92 11.72
C PHE A 9 1.97 10.17 11.18
N ALA A 10 2.05 10.52 9.91
CA ALA A 10 3.27 10.99 9.25
C ALA A 10 2.93 12.12 8.27
N TRP A 11 3.95 12.82 7.79
CA TRP A 11 3.84 13.72 6.66
C TRP A 11 4.43 13.05 5.42
N ALA A 12 3.64 12.92 4.37
CA ALA A 12 4.15 12.57 3.05
C ALA A 12 4.65 13.86 2.39
N ILE A 13 5.95 13.90 2.07
CA ILE A 13 6.61 15.04 1.45
C ILE A 13 6.86 14.72 -0.03
N TYR A 14 6.51 15.63 -0.91
CA TYR A 14 6.64 15.48 -2.36
C TYR A 14 6.71 16.86 -3.02
N ASP A 15 6.77 16.92 -4.35
CA ASP A 15 6.82 18.17 -5.10
C ASP A 15 5.62 18.35 -6.05
N ALA A 16 5.57 19.50 -6.71
CA ALA A 16 4.48 19.85 -7.61
C ALA A 16 4.29 18.86 -8.77
N ARG A 17 5.35 18.17 -9.22
CA ARG A 17 5.24 17.18 -10.30
C ARG A 17 4.49 15.93 -9.83
N ILE A 18 4.81 15.47 -8.63
CA ILE A 18 4.14 14.32 -8.00
C ILE A 18 2.69 14.70 -7.68
N HIS A 19 2.46 15.92 -7.18
CA HIS A 19 1.10 16.45 -7.00
C HIS A 19 0.28 16.40 -8.28
N GLY A 20 0.86 16.83 -9.41
CA GLY A 20 0.18 16.80 -10.70
C GLY A 20 -0.24 15.39 -11.13
N VAL A 21 0.56 14.38 -10.82
CA VAL A 21 0.18 12.96 -11.07
C VAL A 21 -0.95 12.53 -10.13
N ALA A 22 -0.86 12.90 -8.85
CA ALA A 22 -1.84 12.51 -7.84
C ALA A 22 -3.22 13.12 -8.08
N LEU A 23 -3.32 14.28 -8.72
CA LEU A 23 -4.60 14.92 -9.09
C LEU A 23 -5.46 14.08 -10.06
N ALA A 24 -4.92 13.05 -10.67
CA ALA A 24 -5.70 12.10 -11.47
C ALA A 24 -6.61 11.19 -10.61
N GLU A 25 -6.35 11.12 -9.31
CA GLU A 25 -7.17 10.37 -8.36
C GLU A 25 -8.19 11.32 -7.70
N GLU A 26 -9.48 10.97 -7.80
CA GLU A 26 -10.59 11.83 -7.38
C GLU A 26 -10.52 12.20 -5.89
N GLU A 27 -10.28 11.23 -5.01
CA GLU A 27 -10.19 11.45 -3.57
C GLU A 27 -9.01 12.37 -3.18
N TYR A 28 -7.90 12.27 -3.91
CA TYR A 28 -6.77 13.16 -3.71
C TYR A 28 -7.09 14.57 -4.19
N ALA A 29 -7.74 14.74 -5.32
CA ALA A 29 -8.14 16.03 -5.86
C ALA A 29 -9.11 16.76 -4.91
N GLU A 30 -10.11 16.06 -4.37
CA GLU A 30 -11.04 16.58 -3.37
C GLU A 30 -10.31 17.02 -2.09
N MET A 31 -9.45 16.15 -1.56
CA MET A 31 -8.65 16.44 -0.37
C MET A 31 -7.75 17.67 -0.60
N SER A 32 -7.15 17.79 -1.76
CA SER A 32 -6.32 18.93 -2.14
C SER A 32 -7.13 20.22 -2.21
N ALA A 33 -8.33 20.19 -2.82
CA ALA A 33 -9.25 21.31 -2.91
C ALA A 33 -9.72 21.79 -1.52
N MET A 34 -9.84 20.90 -0.55
CA MET A 34 -10.13 21.23 0.84
C MET A 34 -8.94 21.85 1.61
N GLY A 35 -7.79 22.06 0.97
CA GLY A 35 -6.61 22.67 1.56
C GLY A 35 -5.80 21.77 2.49
N ALA A 36 -5.94 20.45 2.37
CA ALA A 36 -5.15 19.49 3.16
C ALA A 36 -3.68 19.43 2.75
N VAL A 37 -3.36 19.79 1.51
CA VAL A 37 -1.97 19.89 1.01
C VAL A 37 -1.38 21.24 1.44
N LYS A 38 -0.23 21.19 2.09
CA LYS A 38 0.54 22.37 2.52
C LYS A 38 1.71 22.59 1.57
N TRP A 39 2.03 23.84 1.27
CA TRP A 39 3.03 24.22 0.29
C TRP A 39 4.07 25.17 0.83
N ALA A 40 5.31 25.03 0.36
CA ALA A 40 6.37 26.01 0.56
C ALA A 40 7.47 25.88 -0.50
N ASP A 41 8.26 26.93 -0.68
CA ASP A 41 9.32 26.98 -1.68
C ASP A 41 10.63 26.31 -1.20
N THR A 42 10.80 26.12 0.12
CA THR A 42 11.96 25.45 0.71
C THR A 42 11.53 24.37 1.68
N PRO A 43 12.37 23.33 1.88
CA PRO A 43 12.09 22.31 2.89
C PRO A 43 11.97 22.90 4.30
N GLY A 44 12.82 23.86 4.65
CA GLY A 44 12.78 24.52 5.96
C GLY A 44 11.46 25.24 6.21
N SER A 45 11.00 26.06 5.26
CA SER A 45 9.71 26.74 5.36
C SER A 45 8.52 25.79 5.35
N LEU A 46 8.60 24.68 4.60
CA LEU A 46 7.58 23.64 4.66
C LEU A 46 7.50 22.99 6.05
N ALA A 47 8.67 22.71 6.65
CA ALA A 47 8.75 22.16 8.01
C ALA A 47 8.08 23.07 9.04
N GLU A 48 8.30 24.39 8.95
CA GLU A 48 7.65 25.37 9.82
C GLU A 48 6.11 25.33 9.66
N VAL A 49 5.62 25.30 8.43
CA VAL A 49 4.17 25.24 8.13
C VAL A 49 3.50 24.00 8.73
N VAL A 50 4.20 22.87 8.78
CA VAL A 50 3.64 21.58 9.25
C VAL A 50 4.08 21.18 10.65
N GLY A 51 4.87 21.99 11.32
CA GLY A 51 5.34 21.76 12.69
C GLY A 51 6.42 20.67 12.79
N LEU A 52 7.27 20.57 11.79
CA LEU A 52 8.46 19.70 11.80
C LEU A 52 9.73 20.50 12.13
N ASN A 53 10.82 19.79 12.41
CA ASN A 53 12.13 20.43 12.58
C ASN A 53 12.66 20.86 11.19
N PRO A 54 12.94 22.17 10.95
CA PRO A 54 13.39 22.66 9.64
C PRO A 54 14.71 22.02 9.19
N ALA A 55 15.73 22.00 10.05
CA ALA A 55 17.02 21.41 9.71
C ALA A 55 16.92 19.91 9.43
N GLY A 56 16.08 19.19 10.17
CA GLY A 56 15.85 17.77 9.94
C GLY A 56 15.15 17.47 8.61
N LEU A 57 14.21 18.31 8.17
CA LEU A 57 13.56 18.13 6.87
C LEU A 57 14.49 18.50 5.72
N GLU A 58 15.31 19.56 5.87
CA GLU A 58 16.33 19.95 4.90
C GLU A 58 17.34 18.82 4.68
N GLU A 59 17.90 18.28 5.76
CA GLU A 59 18.83 17.14 5.72
C GLU A 59 18.20 15.90 5.06
N ALA A 60 16.96 15.58 5.43
CA ALA A 60 16.26 14.41 4.86
C ALA A 60 16.03 14.52 3.35
N ILE A 61 15.68 15.73 2.86
CA ILE A 61 15.49 15.95 1.41
C ILE A 61 16.83 15.99 0.68
N GLU A 62 17.86 16.56 1.27
CA GLU A 62 19.21 16.55 0.71
C GLU A 62 19.72 15.12 0.58
N ASP A 63 19.63 14.31 1.64
CA ASP A 63 20.01 12.90 1.66
C ASP A 63 19.24 12.09 0.60
N TYR A 64 17.90 12.27 0.54
CA TYR A 64 17.08 11.64 -0.48
C TYR A 64 17.54 12.04 -1.89
N ASN A 65 17.73 13.31 -2.16
CA ASN A 65 18.14 13.80 -3.46
C ASN A 65 19.55 13.32 -3.85
N ALA A 66 20.48 13.23 -2.91
CA ALA A 66 21.81 12.66 -3.13
C ALA A 66 21.74 11.15 -3.46
N ALA A 67 20.88 10.40 -2.73
CA ALA A 67 20.67 8.98 -3.00
C ALA A 67 20.09 8.75 -4.41
N THR A 68 19.20 9.61 -4.88
CA THR A 68 18.62 9.50 -6.25
C THR A 68 19.62 9.69 -7.35
N LYS A 69 20.70 10.46 -7.11
CA LYS A 69 21.81 10.69 -8.04
C LYS A 69 22.88 9.61 -7.97
N GLY A 70 22.81 8.73 -6.97
CA GLY A 70 23.82 7.72 -6.71
C GLY A 70 25.01 8.22 -5.89
N ASP A 71 24.98 9.46 -5.39
CA ASP A 71 26.06 10.08 -4.61
C ASP A 71 26.19 9.45 -3.22
N ARG A 72 25.10 8.90 -2.69
CA ARG A 72 25.07 8.10 -1.46
C ARG A 72 24.01 7.01 -1.51
N LYS A 73 24.10 6.04 -0.60
CA LYS A 73 23.05 5.03 -0.40
C LYS A 73 21.89 5.61 0.41
N ASP A 74 20.67 5.27 0.02
CA ASP A 74 19.49 5.61 0.83
C ASP A 74 19.55 4.92 2.20
N SER A 75 19.30 5.67 3.25
CA SER A 75 19.39 5.20 4.65
C SER A 75 18.38 4.09 4.98
N PHE A 76 17.30 3.97 4.20
CA PHE A 76 16.25 2.97 4.35
C PHE A 76 16.35 1.85 3.31
N GLY A 77 17.43 1.81 2.52
CA GLY A 77 17.69 0.77 1.53
C GLY A 77 16.88 0.88 0.24
N ARG A 78 16.30 2.04 -0.05
CA ARG A 78 15.60 2.27 -1.32
C ARG A 78 16.62 2.25 -2.47
N THR A 79 16.25 1.54 -3.55
CA THR A 79 17.09 1.41 -4.76
C THR A 79 16.40 1.90 -6.03
N ALA A 80 15.09 2.20 -5.97
CA ALA A 80 14.31 2.72 -7.09
C ALA A 80 13.64 4.04 -6.72
N PHE A 81 13.82 5.04 -7.56
CA PHE A 81 13.34 6.40 -7.38
C PHE A 81 12.61 6.84 -8.65
N ALA A 82 11.30 7.09 -8.58
CA ALA A 82 10.49 7.37 -9.77
C ALA A 82 10.68 8.81 -10.27
N MET A 83 10.20 9.80 -9.51
CA MET A 83 10.21 11.22 -9.92
C MET A 83 11.22 12.04 -9.11
N ALA A 84 12.42 11.53 -9.00
CA ALA A 84 13.49 12.14 -8.22
C ALA A 84 14.48 12.95 -9.13
N PRO A 85 15.27 13.85 -8.58
CA PRO A 85 15.20 14.40 -7.21
C PRO A 85 13.98 15.29 -6.98
N LEU A 86 13.61 15.53 -5.71
CA LEU A 86 12.54 16.47 -5.36
C LEU A 86 12.97 17.92 -5.67
N GLN A 87 12.04 18.74 -6.14
CA GLN A 87 12.27 20.12 -6.55
C GLN A 87 11.18 21.04 -5.98
N ALA A 88 11.52 22.30 -5.74
CA ALA A 88 10.54 23.31 -5.36
C ALA A 88 9.46 23.53 -6.45
N PRO A 89 8.24 23.89 -6.07
CA PRO A 89 7.75 24.00 -4.71
C PRO A 89 7.47 22.62 -4.08
N PHE A 90 7.70 22.55 -2.76
CA PHE A 90 7.49 21.31 -1.98
C PHE A 90 6.10 21.29 -1.37
N ALA A 91 5.54 20.10 -1.27
CA ALA A 91 4.24 19.83 -0.70
C ALA A 91 4.31 18.86 0.46
N ALA A 92 3.40 18.98 1.42
CA ALA A 92 3.21 18.06 2.52
C ALA A 92 1.73 17.74 2.72
N VAL A 93 1.42 16.47 2.92
CA VAL A 93 0.09 16.02 3.33
C VAL A 93 0.18 15.13 4.56
N LYS A 94 -0.71 15.34 5.51
CA LYS A 94 -0.77 14.54 6.73
C LYS A 94 -1.45 13.21 6.45
N VAL A 95 -0.75 12.12 6.70
CA VAL A 95 -1.23 10.76 6.44
C VAL A 95 -1.32 9.95 7.73
N LYS A 96 -2.28 9.04 7.79
CA LYS A 96 -2.43 8.05 8.84
C LYS A 96 -2.45 6.64 8.24
N PRO A 97 -1.95 5.63 8.96
CA PRO A 97 -2.12 4.26 8.53
C PRO A 97 -3.61 3.89 8.51
N GLY A 98 -4.04 3.26 7.43
CA GLY A 98 -5.38 2.70 7.29
C GLY A 98 -5.31 1.21 6.97
N LEU A 99 -6.32 0.45 7.41
CA LEU A 99 -6.50 -0.93 7.01
C LEU A 99 -7.33 -0.96 5.73
N PHE A 100 -6.67 -1.14 4.62
CA PHE A 100 -7.29 -1.26 3.31
C PHE A 100 -7.67 -2.70 3.00
N HIS A 101 -6.94 -3.65 3.58
CA HIS A 101 -6.94 -5.01 3.11
C HIS A 101 -6.59 -5.97 4.23
N THR A 102 -7.33 -7.06 4.35
CA THR A 102 -7.05 -8.15 5.29
C THR A 102 -6.39 -9.29 4.53
N GLN A 103 -5.22 -9.74 5.01
CA GLN A 103 -4.51 -10.90 4.46
C GLN A 103 -4.86 -12.20 5.19
N GLY A 104 -5.47 -12.11 6.37
CA GLY A 104 -6.01 -13.26 7.09
C GLY A 104 -7.22 -13.84 6.38
N GLY A 105 -7.48 -15.14 6.58
CA GLY A 105 -8.63 -15.82 6.00
C GLY A 105 -8.49 -17.34 6.05
N LEU A 106 -9.44 -18.02 5.44
CA LEU A 106 -9.46 -19.48 5.34
C LEU A 106 -8.37 -19.96 4.37
N LEU A 107 -7.54 -20.89 4.81
CA LEU A 107 -6.61 -21.55 3.91
C LEU A 107 -7.38 -22.42 2.93
N VAL A 108 -7.08 -22.27 1.65
CA VAL A 108 -7.69 -23.06 0.58
C VAL A 108 -6.62 -23.88 -0.17
N ASP A 109 -7.06 -24.94 -0.81
CA ASP A 109 -6.24 -25.71 -1.76
C ASP A 109 -6.30 -25.07 -3.18
N ASN A 110 -5.64 -25.70 -4.14
CA ASN A 110 -5.62 -25.27 -5.53
C ASN A 110 -6.97 -25.41 -6.25
N ARG A 111 -7.98 -26.01 -5.60
CA ARG A 111 -9.37 -26.14 -6.05
C ARG A 111 -10.32 -25.17 -5.32
N ALA A 112 -9.76 -24.23 -4.54
CA ALA A 112 -10.50 -23.29 -3.66
C ALA A 112 -11.30 -23.93 -2.52
N ARG A 113 -11.05 -25.22 -2.18
CA ARG A 113 -11.68 -25.90 -1.06
C ARG A 113 -10.98 -25.53 0.24
N VAL A 114 -11.75 -25.30 1.29
CA VAL A 114 -11.23 -24.93 2.63
C VAL A 114 -10.49 -26.10 3.25
N ARG A 115 -9.27 -25.85 3.70
CA ARG A 115 -8.39 -26.86 4.34
C ARG A 115 -8.72 -26.98 5.84
N LYS A 116 -8.75 -28.20 6.35
CA LYS A 116 -8.79 -28.51 7.79
C LYS A 116 -7.40 -28.39 8.40
N VAL A 117 -7.32 -27.95 9.65
CA VAL A 117 -6.05 -27.94 10.42
C VAL A 117 -5.51 -29.36 10.60
N SER A 118 -6.37 -30.35 10.75
CA SER A 118 -6.04 -31.79 10.88
C SER A 118 -5.61 -32.46 9.57
N GLY A 119 -5.56 -31.73 8.47
CA GLY A 119 -5.32 -32.25 7.12
C GLY A 119 -6.61 -32.54 6.35
N GLY A 120 -6.49 -32.58 5.00
CA GLY A 120 -7.63 -32.69 4.10
C GLY A 120 -8.41 -31.39 3.94
N VAL A 121 -9.62 -31.50 3.39
CA VAL A 121 -10.52 -30.36 3.12
C VAL A 121 -11.83 -30.50 3.88
N VAL A 122 -12.54 -29.40 4.03
CA VAL A 122 -13.93 -29.40 4.52
C VAL A 122 -14.82 -29.66 3.32
N ASP A 123 -15.68 -30.67 3.44
CA ASP A 123 -16.58 -31.07 2.36
C ASP A 123 -17.58 -29.95 2.04
N ASN A 124 -17.83 -29.71 0.76
CA ASN A 124 -18.77 -28.70 0.26
C ASN A 124 -18.50 -27.26 0.72
N LEU A 125 -17.26 -26.97 1.17
CA LEU A 125 -16.92 -25.61 1.62
C LEU A 125 -15.77 -25.03 0.77
N PHE A 126 -16.05 -23.91 0.12
CA PHE A 126 -15.13 -23.15 -0.71
C PHE A 126 -14.93 -21.75 -0.15
N ALA A 127 -13.78 -21.15 -0.41
CA ALA A 127 -13.55 -19.74 -0.09
C ALA A 127 -12.73 -19.03 -1.16
N GLY A 128 -13.04 -17.74 -1.34
CA GLY A 128 -12.35 -16.87 -2.28
C GLY A 128 -12.40 -15.41 -1.84
N GLY A 129 -11.68 -14.54 -2.55
CA GLY A 129 -11.61 -13.13 -2.23
C GLY A 129 -11.15 -12.87 -0.80
N GLY A 130 -11.78 -11.92 -0.12
CA GLY A 130 -11.45 -11.56 1.26
C GLY A 130 -11.73 -12.62 2.32
N ALA A 131 -12.48 -13.70 1.99
CA ALA A 131 -12.71 -14.83 2.90
C ALA A 131 -11.57 -15.84 2.88
N ALA A 132 -10.81 -15.91 1.79
CA ALA A 132 -9.62 -16.76 1.71
C ALA A 132 -8.37 -16.02 2.21
N ALA A 133 -7.38 -16.78 2.71
CA ALA A 133 -6.08 -16.22 3.04
C ALA A 133 -5.45 -15.54 1.82
N GLY A 134 -4.96 -14.31 2.02
CA GLY A 134 -4.38 -13.50 0.96
C GLY A 134 -3.08 -14.06 0.38
N ILE A 135 -2.77 -13.69 -0.84
CA ILE A 135 -1.57 -14.15 -1.58
C ILE A 135 -0.35 -13.26 -1.38
N SER A 136 -0.50 -12.15 -0.67
CA SER A 136 0.57 -11.15 -0.46
C SER A 136 1.56 -11.51 0.64
N GLY A 137 1.43 -12.68 1.27
CA GLY A 137 2.27 -13.10 2.38
C GLY A 137 1.85 -12.52 3.72
N CYS A 138 2.60 -12.86 4.77
CA CYS A 138 2.27 -12.53 6.17
C CYS A 138 2.87 -11.20 6.66
N ASP A 139 3.74 -10.57 5.90
CA ASP A 139 4.54 -9.42 6.34
C ASP A 139 3.96 -8.05 5.90
N GLY A 140 2.66 -7.93 5.83
CA GLY A 140 1.96 -6.66 5.55
C GLY A 140 2.30 -6.11 4.16
N ALA A 141 2.99 -4.97 4.12
CA ALA A 141 3.25 -4.27 2.85
C ALA A 141 4.29 -4.95 1.94
N LEU A 142 5.12 -5.88 2.46
CA LEU A 142 6.23 -6.48 1.70
C LEU A 142 5.77 -7.32 0.52
N GLY A 143 4.62 -7.97 0.61
CA GLY A 143 4.07 -8.79 -0.46
C GLY A 143 2.89 -8.16 -1.19
N TYR A 144 2.49 -6.95 -0.80
CA TYR A 144 1.31 -6.32 -1.38
C TYR A 144 1.58 -5.88 -2.83
N ALA A 145 0.65 -6.22 -3.71
CA ALA A 145 0.59 -5.67 -5.05
C ALA A 145 -0.84 -5.21 -5.36
N SER A 146 -0.98 -4.12 -6.10
CA SER A 146 -2.28 -3.61 -6.50
C SER A 146 -3.05 -4.67 -7.30
N GLY A 147 -4.33 -4.84 -7.01
CA GLY A 147 -5.17 -5.86 -7.63
C GLY A 147 -5.21 -7.21 -6.92
N ASN A 148 -4.39 -7.47 -5.89
CA ASN A 148 -4.38 -8.74 -5.17
C ASN A 148 -5.77 -9.18 -4.69
N GLY A 149 -6.55 -8.26 -4.11
CA GLY A 149 -7.91 -8.56 -3.64
C GLY A 149 -8.86 -8.95 -4.77
N LEU A 150 -8.81 -8.21 -5.88
CA LEU A 150 -9.67 -8.46 -7.04
C LEU A 150 -9.33 -9.77 -7.74
N ILE A 151 -8.02 -10.07 -7.93
CA ILE A 151 -7.61 -11.29 -8.61
C ILE A 151 -7.94 -12.54 -7.79
N THR A 152 -7.78 -12.50 -6.48
CA THR A 152 -8.15 -13.62 -5.60
C THR A 152 -9.66 -13.84 -5.58
N ALA A 153 -10.47 -12.79 -5.56
CA ALA A 153 -11.93 -12.89 -5.65
C ALA A 153 -12.35 -13.54 -6.97
N LEU A 154 -11.82 -13.06 -8.09
CA LEU A 154 -12.17 -13.56 -9.42
C LEU A 154 -11.70 -15.01 -9.66
N VAL A 155 -10.43 -15.27 -9.40
CA VAL A 155 -9.81 -16.59 -9.71
C VAL A 155 -10.32 -17.67 -8.77
N LEU A 156 -10.35 -17.44 -7.46
CA LEU A 156 -10.83 -18.43 -6.51
C LEU A 156 -12.34 -18.60 -6.60
N GLY A 157 -13.11 -17.53 -6.84
CA GLY A 157 -14.55 -17.63 -7.07
C GLY A 157 -14.90 -18.47 -8.30
N ARG A 158 -14.20 -18.25 -9.43
CA ARG A 158 -14.35 -19.10 -10.63
C ARG A 158 -13.99 -20.56 -10.35
N LYS A 159 -12.86 -20.80 -9.69
CA LYS A 159 -12.44 -22.17 -9.32
C LYS A 159 -13.46 -22.85 -8.43
N ALA A 160 -13.94 -22.19 -7.39
CA ALA A 160 -14.94 -22.72 -6.48
C ALA A 160 -16.21 -23.15 -7.25
N GLY A 161 -16.72 -22.30 -8.14
CA GLY A 161 -17.90 -22.61 -8.96
C GLY A 161 -17.68 -23.81 -9.90
N MET A 162 -16.52 -23.88 -10.56
CA MET A 162 -16.20 -25.01 -11.44
C MET A 162 -16.09 -26.31 -10.68
N VAL A 163 -15.39 -26.33 -9.56
CA VAL A 163 -15.19 -27.52 -8.74
C VAL A 163 -16.49 -27.99 -8.10
N ALA A 164 -17.32 -27.09 -7.61
CA ALA A 164 -18.64 -27.42 -7.07
C ALA A 164 -19.53 -28.16 -8.11
N ILE A 165 -19.51 -27.68 -9.36
CA ILE A 165 -20.25 -28.35 -10.46
C ILE A 165 -19.65 -29.73 -10.76
N GLU A 166 -18.33 -29.88 -10.77
CA GLU A 166 -17.68 -31.17 -10.99
C GLU A 166 -18.07 -32.17 -9.89
N GLU A 167 -18.04 -31.76 -8.62
CA GLU A 167 -18.35 -32.60 -7.47
C GLU A 167 -19.83 -33.02 -7.49
N ILE A 168 -20.78 -32.11 -7.74
CA ILE A 168 -22.21 -32.45 -7.86
C ILE A 168 -22.45 -33.46 -8.99
N ARG A 169 -21.76 -33.33 -10.14
CA ARG A 169 -21.92 -34.26 -11.25
C ARG A 169 -21.31 -35.63 -10.99
N ALA A 170 -20.31 -35.72 -10.12
CA ALA A 170 -19.69 -36.97 -9.74
C ALA A 170 -20.53 -37.78 -8.73
N GLU A 171 -21.43 -37.12 -7.98
CA GLU A 171 -22.34 -37.71 -7.02
C GLU A 171 -23.69 -38.14 -7.64
N ALA A 172 -23.99 -37.66 -8.85
CA ALA A 172 -25.24 -37.96 -9.56
C ALA A 172 -25.09 -39.17 -10.48
#